data_0c428df47ae3b7a9db6f501b0936e44b
#
_entry.id   0c428df47ae3b7a9db6f501b0936e44b
#
_cell.length_a   1.000
_cell.length_b   1.000
_cell.length_c   1.000
_cell.angle_alpha   90.00
_cell.angle_beta   90.00
_cell.angle_gamma   90.00
#
_symmetry.space_group_name_H-M   'P 1'
#
loop_
_entity.id
_entity.type
_entity.pdbx_description
1 polymer ?
#
loop_
_entity_poly.entity_id
_entity_poly.type
_entity_poly.pdbx_seq_one_letter_code
_entity_poly.pdbx_strand_id
1 'polypeptide(L)'
;QRQMCIRDRSNTESLNIGKKRGFLTIYIGYSPGVGKTFEMLSNAIELFQSNVDIKIGYIEPHQRDETNALAEQLPKITTNFTKHGSHHFQYLDVDRIIEESPTIVLIDELAHTNISRDRHEKRYMDIEEILNHGIDVHTTLNIQHIESLSSQIELMTGVHVKERVPDYFIMSADVLEVVDISPE
;
A
#
# COMPACT_ATOMS: atom_id res chain seq x y z
N GLN A 1 -2.04 -18.87 14.30
CA GLN A 1 -0.93 -18.16 14.97
C GLN A 1 -0.35 -17.19 13.95
N ARG A 2 -0.61 -15.89 14.16
CA ARG A 2 -0.04 -14.80 13.34
C ARG A 2 1.45 -14.76 13.61
N GLN A 3 2.27 -15.02 12.61
CA GLN A 3 3.71 -14.88 12.72
C GLN A 3 4.09 -13.49 12.20
N MET A 4 4.22 -12.57 13.15
CA MET A 4 4.60 -11.18 12.91
C MET A 4 6.14 -11.11 12.92
N CYS A 5 6.75 -10.87 11.77
CA CYS A 5 8.19 -10.55 11.70
C CYS A 5 8.38 -9.06 11.95
N ILE A 6 8.66 -8.71 13.20
CA ILE A 6 9.05 -7.34 13.58
C ILE A 6 10.56 -7.23 13.42
N ARG A 7 11.01 -6.35 12.55
CA ARG A 7 12.42 -5.92 12.53
C ARG A 7 12.62 -4.86 13.61
N ASP A 8 13.44 -5.18 14.60
CA ASP A 8 13.73 -4.30 15.72
C ASP A 8 14.39 -2.99 15.27
N ARG A 9 13.91 -1.86 15.82
CA ARG A 9 14.34 -0.49 15.46
C ARG A 9 15.81 -0.15 15.82
N SER A 10 16.56 -1.07 16.43
CA SER A 10 17.82 -0.72 17.12
C SER A 10 19.10 -0.70 16.27
N ASN A 11 19.10 -1.04 14.96
CA ASN A 11 20.34 -1.27 14.21
C ASN A 11 20.56 -0.45 12.93
N THR A 12 19.92 0.72 12.75
CA THR A 12 20.24 1.63 11.66
C THR A 12 20.46 3.07 12.13
N GLU A 13 21.17 3.25 13.25
CA GLU A 13 21.73 4.55 13.60
C GLU A 13 23.11 4.71 12.97
N SER A 14 23.17 5.30 11.80
CA SER A 14 24.25 6.22 11.42
C SER A 14 23.96 6.93 10.10
N LEU A 15 23.97 8.25 10.17
CA LEU A 15 24.13 9.22 9.09
C LEU A 15 22.90 9.53 8.21
N ASN A 16 21.87 10.17 8.82
CA ASN A 16 21.22 11.29 8.13
C ASN A 16 20.52 12.19 9.17
N ILE A 17 21.05 13.39 9.39
CA ILE A 17 20.38 14.50 10.07
C ILE A 17 19.37 15.06 9.04
N GLY A 18 18.30 14.32 8.78
CA GLY A 18 17.20 14.62 7.90
C GLY A 18 15.99 13.81 8.34
N LYS A 19 14.80 14.29 8.12
CA LYS A 19 13.52 13.67 8.47
C LYS A 19 13.60 12.13 8.40
N LYS A 20 13.29 11.45 9.50
CA LYS A 20 13.29 9.97 9.56
C LYS A 20 12.28 9.46 8.54
N ARG A 21 12.67 8.50 7.67
CA ARG A 21 11.77 7.84 6.73
C ARG A 21 10.57 7.23 7.48
N GLY A 22 9.38 7.36 6.92
CA GLY A 22 8.18 6.72 7.43
C GLY A 22 8.26 5.19 7.41
N PHE A 23 7.43 4.54 8.17
CA PHE A 23 7.30 3.08 8.30
C PHE A 23 6.47 2.51 7.16
N LEU A 24 6.94 1.43 6.53
CA LEU A 24 6.22 0.72 5.47
C LEU A 24 5.67 -0.61 5.98
N THR A 25 4.35 -0.74 5.98
CA THR A 25 3.65 -2.00 6.24
C THR A 25 3.01 -2.51 4.95
N ILE A 26 3.33 -3.73 4.55
CA ILE A 26 2.76 -4.39 3.36
C ILE A 26 1.92 -5.58 3.78
N TYR A 27 0.62 -5.54 3.48
CA TYR A 27 -0.30 -6.68 3.59
C TYR A 27 -0.20 -7.52 2.33
N ILE A 28 0.46 -8.67 2.44
CA ILE A 28 0.75 -9.54 1.31
C ILE A 28 -0.17 -10.75 1.29
N GLY A 29 -0.70 -11.09 0.13
CA GLY A 29 -1.55 -12.26 -0.04
C GLY A 29 -1.26 -13.04 -1.31
N TYR A 30 -1.62 -14.33 -1.30
CA TYR A 30 -1.36 -15.22 -2.41
C TYR A 30 -2.14 -14.84 -3.68
N SER A 31 -3.37 -14.36 -3.54
CA SER A 31 -4.24 -14.04 -4.67
C SER A 31 -5.13 -12.82 -4.42
N PRO A 32 -5.73 -12.26 -5.48
CA PRO A 32 -6.82 -11.30 -5.30
C PRO A 32 -7.96 -11.90 -4.50
N GLY A 33 -8.53 -11.12 -3.59
CA GLY A 33 -9.72 -11.54 -2.85
C GLY A 33 -9.47 -12.25 -1.53
N VAL A 34 -8.24 -12.51 -1.11
CA VAL A 34 -7.93 -13.14 0.19
C VAL A 34 -8.15 -12.24 1.41
N GLY A 35 -8.62 -11.01 1.23
CA GLY A 35 -8.97 -10.12 2.35
C GLY A 35 -7.89 -9.11 2.75
N LYS A 36 -6.84 -8.89 1.97
CA LYS A 36 -5.74 -7.94 2.29
C LYS A 36 -6.24 -6.53 2.63
N THR A 37 -7.08 -5.95 1.78
CA THR A 37 -7.64 -4.61 1.98
C THR A 37 -8.54 -4.58 3.20
N PHE A 38 -9.31 -5.64 3.45
CA PHE A 38 -10.14 -5.79 4.64
C PHE A 38 -9.29 -5.80 5.92
N GLU A 39 -8.21 -6.60 5.96
CA GLU A 39 -7.30 -6.68 7.11
C GLU A 39 -6.59 -5.35 7.35
N MET A 40 -6.07 -4.71 6.29
CA MET A 40 -5.45 -3.39 6.37
C MET A 40 -6.39 -2.34 6.96
N LEU A 41 -7.65 -2.30 6.50
CA LEU A 41 -8.66 -1.36 7.01
C LEU A 41 -9.05 -1.67 8.46
N SER A 42 -9.20 -2.96 8.82
CA SER A 42 -9.54 -3.36 10.19
C SER A 42 -8.47 -2.93 11.18
N ASN A 43 -7.20 -3.19 10.87
CA ASN A 43 -6.08 -2.77 11.70
C ASN A 43 -5.98 -1.24 11.78
N ALA A 44 -6.25 -0.53 10.69
CA ALA A 44 -6.25 0.93 10.66
C ALA A 44 -7.37 1.53 11.54
N ILE A 45 -8.55 0.91 11.56
CA ILE A 45 -9.67 1.36 12.42
C ILE A 45 -9.31 1.23 13.91
N GLU A 46 -8.67 0.13 14.31
CA GLU A 46 -8.22 -0.05 15.70
C GLU A 46 -7.22 1.04 16.12
N LEU A 47 -6.28 1.39 15.23
CA LEU A 47 -5.32 2.47 15.47
C LEU A 47 -6.00 3.84 15.48
N PHE A 48 -6.94 4.08 14.57
CA PHE A 48 -7.72 5.34 14.53
C PHE A 48 -8.55 5.53 15.80
N GLN A 49 -9.18 4.47 16.32
CA GLN A 49 -9.89 4.49 17.60
C GLN A 49 -8.96 4.77 18.78
N SER A 50 -7.67 4.48 18.63
CA SER A 50 -6.61 4.81 19.60
C SER A 50 -6.04 6.23 19.40
N ASN A 51 -6.72 7.10 18.65
CA ASN A 51 -6.34 8.48 18.33
C ASN A 51 -5.06 8.63 17.48
N VAL A 52 -4.72 7.66 16.65
CA VAL A 52 -3.68 7.81 15.63
C VAL A 52 -4.29 8.55 14.43
N ASP A 53 -3.61 9.58 13.92
CA ASP A 53 -4.04 10.29 12.70
C ASP A 53 -3.80 9.43 11.47
N ILE A 54 -4.87 8.77 11.01
CA ILE A 54 -4.86 7.87 9.85
C ILE A 54 -5.82 8.41 8.81
N LYS A 55 -5.36 8.41 7.55
CA LYS A 55 -6.20 8.81 6.41
C LYS A 55 -6.08 7.81 5.26
N ILE A 56 -7.18 7.64 4.53
CA ILE A 56 -7.17 6.90 3.27
C ILE A 56 -6.66 7.83 2.17
N GLY A 57 -5.53 7.48 1.56
CA GLY A 57 -5.00 8.12 0.36
C GLY A 57 -5.61 7.51 -0.91
N TYR A 58 -5.69 6.19 -0.97
CA TYR A 58 -6.32 5.47 -2.08
C TYR A 58 -6.78 4.08 -1.64
N ILE A 59 -8.02 3.73 -1.96
CA ILE A 59 -8.54 2.36 -1.86
C ILE A 59 -9.18 2.02 -3.20
N GLU A 60 -8.83 0.86 -3.75
CA GLU A 60 -9.46 0.38 -4.98
C GLU A 60 -10.94 0.12 -4.73
N PRO A 61 -11.86 0.69 -5.56
CA PRO A 61 -13.28 0.47 -5.39
C PRO A 61 -13.63 -0.97 -5.74
N HIS A 62 -13.74 -1.81 -4.73
CA HIS A 62 -14.24 -3.17 -4.87
C HIS A 62 -15.76 -3.19 -4.67
N GLN A 63 -16.46 -4.06 -5.43
CA GLN A 63 -17.90 -4.33 -5.25
C GLN A 63 -18.14 -5.23 -4.00
N ARG A 64 -17.53 -4.88 -2.86
CA ARG A 64 -17.64 -5.62 -1.60
C ARG A 64 -18.14 -4.68 -0.52
N ASP A 65 -19.40 -4.86 -0.15
CA ASP A 65 -20.08 -4.00 0.82
C ASP A 65 -19.36 -3.93 2.17
N GLU A 66 -18.78 -5.05 2.63
CA GLU A 66 -18.06 -5.12 3.90
C GLU A 66 -16.79 -4.26 3.89
N THR A 67 -15.98 -4.33 2.84
CA THR A 67 -14.74 -3.52 2.71
C THR A 67 -15.08 -2.02 2.59
N ASN A 68 -16.15 -1.70 1.84
CA ASN A 68 -16.61 -0.32 1.71
C ASN A 68 -17.10 0.24 3.05
N ALA A 69 -17.85 -0.56 3.83
CA ALA A 69 -18.31 -0.15 5.17
C ALA A 69 -17.17 0.12 6.17
N LEU A 70 -16.03 -0.59 6.04
CA LEU A 70 -14.83 -0.27 6.82
C LEU A 70 -14.18 1.03 6.34
N ALA A 71 -14.04 1.22 5.03
CA ALA A 71 -13.43 2.42 4.47
C ALA A 71 -14.22 3.70 4.77
N GLU A 72 -15.54 3.61 5.01
CA GLU A 72 -16.37 4.74 5.42
C GLU A 72 -16.13 5.21 6.86
N GLN A 73 -15.51 4.39 7.70
CA GLN A 73 -15.20 4.72 9.09
C GLN A 73 -13.92 5.56 9.24
N LEU A 74 -13.13 5.70 8.17
CA LEU A 74 -11.86 6.40 8.19
C LEU A 74 -11.92 7.69 7.37
N PRO A 75 -11.24 8.76 7.79
CA PRO A 75 -11.13 9.97 7.00
C PRO A 75 -10.39 9.71 5.69
N LYS A 76 -10.84 10.37 4.62
CA LYS A 76 -10.25 10.24 3.28
C LYS A 76 -9.59 11.55 2.89
N ILE A 77 -8.41 11.47 2.28
CA ILE A 77 -7.78 12.61 1.63
C ILE A 77 -8.59 12.91 0.37
N THR A 78 -9.01 14.15 0.23
CA THR A 78 -9.77 14.57 -0.95
C THR A 78 -8.86 14.52 -2.18
N THR A 79 -9.11 13.56 -3.05
CA THR A 79 -8.35 13.40 -4.30
C THR A 79 -9.01 14.16 -5.43
N ASN A 80 -8.21 14.71 -6.32
CA ASN A 80 -8.70 15.29 -7.57
C ASN A 80 -9.09 14.16 -8.54
N PHE A 81 -10.07 14.41 -9.39
CA PHE A 81 -10.47 13.48 -10.44
C PHE A 81 -9.86 13.92 -11.77
N THR A 82 -9.13 13.03 -12.44
CA THR A 82 -8.72 13.27 -13.83
C THR A 82 -9.79 12.76 -14.78
N LYS A 83 -10.21 13.61 -15.74
CA LYS A 83 -11.08 13.20 -16.84
C LYS A 83 -10.24 12.55 -17.93
N HIS A 84 -10.41 11.26 -18.15
CA HIS A 84 -9.97 10.59 -19.37
C HIS A 84 -11.23 10.17 -20.17
N GLY A 85 -11.57 10.93 -21.20
CA GLY A 85 -12.80 10.73 -21.97
C GLY A 85 -14.06 10.96 -21.15
N SER A 86 -14.96 9.97 -21.10
CA SER A 86 -16.21 9.99 -20.31
C SER A 86 -16.07 9.43 -18.90
N HIS A 87 -14.90 8.92 -18.53
CA HIS A 87 -14.66 8.29 -17.23
C HIS A 87 -13.89 9.20 -16.28
N HIS A 88 -14.32 9.22 -15.02
CA HIS A 88 -13.62 9.86 -13.91
C HIS A 88 -12.79 8.79 -13.18
N PHE A 89 -11.47 8.94 -13.18
CA PHE A 89 -10.60 8.07 -12.42
C PHE A 89 -10.11 8.82 -11.17
N GLN A 90 -10.23 8.17 -10.04
CA GLN A 90 -9.58 8.62 -8.81
C GLN A 90 -8.10 8.22 -8.89
N TYR A 91 -7.21 9.16 -8.64
CA TYR A 91 -5.76 8.90 -8.62
C TYR A 91 -5.18 9.24 -7.24
N LEU A 92 -4.02 8.67 -6.95
CA LEU A 92 -3.28 8.96 -5.74
C LEU A 92 -2.70 10.37 -5.82
N ASP A 93 -3.13 11.26 -4.93
CA ASP A 93 -2.67 12.65 -4.84
C ASP A 93 -1.53 12.77 -3.82
N VAL A 94 -0.29 12.55 -4.28
CA VAL A 94 0.90 12.56 -3.43
C VAL A 94 1.16 13.92 -2.79
N ASP A 95 0.95 15.02 -3.55
CA ASP A 95 1.14 16.37 -3.03
C ASP A 95 0.19 16.67 -1.88
N ARG A 96 -1.07 16.26 -2.04
CA ARG A 96 -2.07 16.43 -1.00
C ARG A 96 -1.79 15.60 0.24
N ILE A 97 -1.30 14.36 0.07
CA ILE A 97 -0.87 13.51 1.19
C ILE A 97 0.26 14.17 1.97
N ILE A 98 1.27 14.70 1.26
CA ILE A 98 2.41 15.38 1.88
C ILE A 98 1.97 16.67 2.60
N GLU A 99 1.06 17.44 1.99
CA GLU A 99 0.53 18.67 2.58
C GLU A 99 -0.26 18.40 3.87
N GLU A 100 -1.14 17.39 3.85
CA GLU A 100 -1.94 17.01 5.03
C GLU A 100 -1.11 16.29 6.08
N SER A 101 -0.02 15.65 5.68
CA SER A 101 0.97 14.99 6.53
C SER A 101 0.37 14.14 7.68
N PRO A 102 -0.52 13.19 7.40
CA PRO A 102 -1.06 12.29 8.43
C PRO A 102 0.05 11.44 9.03
N THR A 103 -0.18 10.85 10.21
CA THR A 103 0.76 9.87 10.79
C THR A 103 0.86 8.63 9.92
N ILE A 104 -0.29 8.10 9.45
CA ILE A 104 -0.38 6.92 8.59
C ILE A 104 -1.29 7.23 7.41
N VAL A 105 -0.88 6.84 6.20
CA VAL A 105 -1.74 6.85 5.02
C VAL A 105 -1.95 5.44 4.48
N LEU A 106 -3.20 5.11 4.12
CA LEU A 106 -3.57 3.83 3.52
C LEU A 106 -3.59 3.97 2.01
N ILE A 107 -2.82 3.14 1.30
CA ILE A 107 -2.70 3.15 -0.15
C ILE A 107 -2.79 1.71 -0.66
N ASP A 108 -3.92 1.35 -1.25
CA ASP A 108 -4.16 0.01 -1.80
C ASP A 108 -3.42 -0.22 -3.12
N GLU A 109 -3.18 -1.49 -3.47
CA GLU A 109 -2.59 -1.93 -4.74
C GLU A 109 -1.21 -1.35 -5.06
N LEU A 110 -0.20 -1.76 -4.28
CA LEU A 110 1.21 -1.35 -4.43
C LEU A 110 1.76 -1.52 -5.86
N ALA A 111 1.34 -2.57 -6.59
CA ALA A 111 1.86 -2.90 -7.92
C ALA A 111 1.25 -2.05 -9.04
N HIS A 112 0.26 -1.21 -8.75
CA HIS A 112 -0.47 -0.44 -9.76
C HIS A 112 0.45 0.42 -10.64
N THR A 113 0.13 0.48 -11.94
CA THR A 113 0.77 1.40 -12.89
C THR A 113 -0.08 2.65 -13.02
N ASN A 114 0.47 3.81 -12.72
CA ASN A 114 -0.25 5.08 -12.74
C ASN A 114 -0.67 5.44 -14.18
N ILE A 115 -1.90 5.93 -14.32
CA ILE A 115 -2.45 6.35 -15.62
C ILE A 115 -1.81 7.67 -16.07
N SER A 116 -1.64 8.60 -15.13
CA SER A 116 -0.90 9.84 -15.36
C SER A 116 0.58 9.62 -15.05
N ARG A 117 1.43 9.95 -16.02
CA ARG A 117 2.90 9.84 -15.89
C ARG A 117 3.56 11.14 -15.45
N ASP A 118 2.76 12.08 -14.93
CA ASP A 118 3.26 13.43 -14.63
C ASP A 118 4.21 13.46 -13.43
N ARG A 119 4.17 12.45 -12.56
CA ARG A 119 5.06 12.31 -11.40
C ARG A 119 5.85 11.01 -11.48
N HIS A 120 5.21 9.87 -11.19
CA HIS A 120 5.84 8.56 -11.25
C HIS A 120 5.02 7.57 -12.09
N GLU A 121 5.68 6.66 -12.77
CA GLU A 121 5.01 5.62 -13.57
C GLU A 121 4.36 4.56 -12.68
N LYS A 122 4.93 4.30 -11.51
CA LYS A 122 4.52 3.20 -10.62
C LYS A 122 4.15 3.72 -9.24
N ARG A 123 3.09 3.15 -8.66
CA ARG A 123 2.61 3.50 -7.32
C ARG A 123 3.65 3.29 -6.23
N TYR A 124 4.49 2.27 -6.33
CA TYR A 124 5.55 2.07 -5.32
C TYR A 124 6.54 3.24 -5.26
N MET A 125 6.77 3.96 -6.37
CA MET A 125 7.62 5.15 -6.40
C MET A 125 6.94 6.34 -5.69
N ASP A 126 5.62 6.48 -5.84
CA ASP A 126 4.83 7.47 -5.09
C ASP A 126 4.89 7.19 -3.58
N ILE A 127 4.75 5.90 -3.22
CA ILE A 127 4.86 5.47 -1.82
C ILE A 127 6.26 5.74 -1.28
N GLU A 128 7.31 5.47 -2.04
CA GLU A 128 8.69 5.77 -1.64
C GLU A 128 8.89 7.25 -1.34
N GLU A 129 8.31 8.14 -2.16
CA GLU A 129 8.34 9.58 -1.92
C GLU A 129 7.59 9.97 -0.64
N ILE A 130 6.40 9.44 -0.41
CA ILE A 130 5.60 9.68 0.81
C ILE A 130 6.38 9.24 2.06
N LEU A 131 6.99 8.05 2.02
CA LEU A 131 7.84 7.55 3.10
C LEU A 131 9.03 8.47 3.37
N ASN A 132 9.67 9.01 2.33
CA ASN A 132 10.80 9.95 2.46
C ASN A 132 10.38 11.28 3.12
N HIS A 133 9.09 11.62 3.11
CA HIS A 133 8.54 12.76 3.85
C HIS A 133 8.20 12.42 5.32
N GLY A 134 8.47 11.19 5.76
CA GLY A 134 8.30 10.76 7.14
C GLY A 134 6.86 10.34 7.49
N ILE A 135 6.03 10.06 6.47
CA ILE A 135 4.65 9.57 6.63
C ILE A 135 4.68 8.04 6.56
N ASP A 136 4.07 7.37 7.52
CA ASP A 136 3.94 5.92 7.52
C ASP A 136 2.91 5.47 6.46
N VAL A 137 3.21 4.38 5.77
CA VAL A 137 2.34 3.86 4.71
C VAL A 137 1.94 2.43 4.98
N HIS A 138 0.64 2.15 4.93
CA HIS A 138 0.09 0.80 4.85
C HIS A 138 -0.40 0.54 3.42
N THR A 139 -0.01 -0.58 2.83
CA THR A 139 -0.34 -0.93 1.45
C THR A 139 -0.58 -2.42 1.29
N THR A 140 -1.17 -2.83 0.16
CA THR A 140 -1.47 -4.23 -0.14
C THR A 140 -0.71 -4.72 -1.36
N LEU A 141 -0.38 -6.02 -1.40
CA LEU A 141 0.33 -6.63 -2.51
C LEU A 141 -0.10 -8.08 -2.72
N ASN A 142 -0.28 -8.49 -3.97
CA ASN A 142 -0.34 -9.90 -4.35
C ASN A 142 1.07 -10.41 -4.64
N ILE A 143 1.44 -11.58 -4.15
CA ILE A 143 2.79 -12.16 -4.30
C ILE A 143 3.21 -12.29 -5.76
N GLN A 144 2.28 -12.51 -6.69
CA GLN A 144 2.55 -12.62 -8.13
C GLN A 144 3.17 -11.37 -8.75
N HIS A 145 3.04 -10.20 -8.09
CA HIS A 145 3.59 -8.93 -8.55
C HIS A 145 5.01 -8.67 -8.02
N ILE A 146 5.56 -9.52 -7.17
CA ILE A 146 6.97 -9.45 -6.76
C ILE A 146 7.83 -9.86 -7.96
N GLU A 147 8.81 -9.02 -8.32
CA GLU A 147 9.56 -9.15 -9.56
C GLU A 147 10.22 -10.53 -9.72
N SER A 148 10.91 -11.05 -8.71
CA SER A 148 11.53 -12.38 -8.72
C SER A 148 10.50 -13.50 -8.87
N LEU A 149 9.34 -13.39 -8.22
CA LEU A 149 8.28 -14.40 -8.29
C LEU A 149 7.50 -14.32 -9.59
N SER A 150 7.24 -13.10 -10.11
CA SER A 150 6.53 -12.92 -11.38
C SER A 150 7.29 -13.60 -12.55
N SER A 151 8.61 -13.52 -12.55
CA SER A 151 9.45 -14.19 -13.56
C SER A 151 9.33 -15.71 -13.51
N GLN A 152 9.25 -16.31 -12.32
CA GLN A 152 9.02 -17.74 -12.15
C GLN A 152 7.62 -18.16 -12.59
N ILE A 153 6.59 -17.38 -12.24
CA ILE A 153 5.21 -17.64 -12.65
C ILE A 153 5.08 -17.58 -14.17
N GLU A 154 5.71 -16.62 -14.83
CA GLU A 154 5.76 -16.56 -16.29
C GLU A 154 6.38 -17.79 -16.93
N LEU A 155 7.52 -18.25 -16.41
CA LEU A 155 8.18 -19.46 -16.91
C LEU A 155 7.32 -20.71 -16.76
N MET A 156 6.50 -20.79 -15.69
CA MET A 156 5.66 -21.96 -15.41
C MET A 156 4.32 -21.93 -16.15
N THR A 157 3.75 -20.75 -16.33
CA THR A 157 2.36 -20.61 -16.82
C THR A 157 2.25 -20.02 -18.22
N GLY A 158 3.31 -19.39 -18.72
CA GLY A 158 3.31 -18.61 -19.96
C GLY A 158 2.52 -17.29 -19.87
N VAL A 159 2.03 -16.93 -18.67
CA VAL A 159 1.25 -15.71 -18.45
C VAL A 159 2.18 -14.56 -18.07
N HIS A 160 2.16 -13.50 -18.88
CA HIS A 160 2.97 -12.31 -18.63
C HIS A 160 2.37 -11.42 -17.53
N VAL A 161 3.11 -11.22 -16.42
CA VAL A 161 2.73 -10.31 -15.35
C VAL A 161 3.27 -8.91 -15.65
N LYS A 162 2.38 -8.00 -16.05
CA LYS A 162 2.75 -6.64 -16.48
C LYS A 162 3.10 -5.71 -15.31
N GLU A 163 2.42 -5.86 -14.19
CA GLU A 163 2.60 -5.01 -13.02
C GLU A 163 3.54 -5.71 -12.04
N ARG A 164 4.69 -5.09 -11.78
CA ARG A 164 5.74 -5.67 -10.94
C ARG A 164 6.25 -4.63 -9.95
N VAL A 165 6.60 -5.13 -8.77
CA VAL A 165 7.26 -4.36 -7.70
C VAL A 165 8.66 -4.94 -7.53
N PRO A 166 9.73 -4.13 -7.57
CA PRO A 166 11.09 -4.62 -7.39
C PRO A 166 11.31 -5.22 -6.01
N ASP A 167 12.10 -6.30 -5.94
CA ASP A 167 12.40 -6.99 -4.69
C ASP A 167 13.01 -6.07 -3.64
N TYR A 168 13.86 -5.12 -4.05
CA TYR A 168 14.49 -4.17 -3.11
C TYR A 168 13.44 -3.35 -2.34
N PHE A 169 12.34 -2.96 -3.00
CA PHE A 169 11.27 -2.20 -2.36
C PHE A 169 10.53 -3.05 -1.32
N ILE A 170 10.23 -4.31 -1.64
CA ILE A 170 9.62 -5.25 -0.69
C ILE A 170 10.54 -5.48 0.51
N MET A 171 11.86 -5.64 0.26
CA MET A 171 12.85 -5.81 1.33
C MET A 171 13.04 -4.56 2.20
N SER A 172 12.63 -3.39 1.73
CA SER A 172 12.64 -2.14 2.50
C SER A 172 11.46 -2.00 3.45
N ALA A 173 10.48 -2.90 3.39
CA ALA A 173 9.33 -2.89 4.30
C ALA A 173 9.76 -3.17 5.74
N ASP A 174 9.20 -2.41 6.67
CA ASP A 174 9.41 -2.60 8.10
C ASP A 174 8.56 -3.74 8.64
N VAL A 175 7.36 -3.94 8.06
CA VAL A 175 6.43 -5.02 8.40
C VAL A 175 5.89 -5.66 7.12
N LEU A 176 5.96 -7.00 7.06
CA LEU A 176 5.23 -7.81 6.08
C LEU A 176 4.18 -8.62 6.80
N GLU A 177 2.92 -8.34 6.55
CA GLU A 177 1.79 -9.07 7.11
C GLU A 177 1.20 -10.02 6.07
N VAL A 178 1.29 -11.31 6.33
CA VAL A 178 0.76 -12.34 5.42
C VAL A 178 -0.72 -12.54 5.71
N VAL A 179 -1.55 -12.25 4.70
CA VAL A 179 -2.99 -12.46 4.74
C VAL A 179 -3.33 -13.69 3.92
N ASP A 180 -3.82 -14.71 4.58
CA ASP A 180 -4.23 -15.97 3.97
C ASP A 180 -5.63 -16.36 4.41
N ILE A 181 -6.35 -17.07 3.54
CA ILE A 181 -7.64 -17.66 3.89
C ILE A 181 -7.32 -18.91 4.71
N SER A 182 -7.79 -18.95 5.96
CA SER A 182 -7.72 -20.19 6.74
C SER A 182 -8.43 -21.30 5.96
N PRO A 183 -7.83 -22.47 5.74
CA PRO A 183 -8.56 -23.61 5.20
C PRO A 183 -9.69 -23.95 6.17
N GLU A 184 -10.92 -24.02 5.65
CA GLU A 184 -12.09 -24.51 6.37
C GLU A 184 -11.94 -25.98 6.73
#